data_3a2d5443b8746ee251e3857b736ba805
#
_entry.id   3a2d5443b8746ee251e3857b736ba805
#
_cell.length_a   1.000
_cell.length_b   1.000
_cell.length_c   1.000
_cell.angle_alpha   90.00
_cell.angle_beta   90.00
_cell.angle_gamma   90.00
#
_symmetry.space_group_name_H-M   'P 1'
#
loop_
_entity.id
_entity.type
_entity.pdbx_description
1 polymer ?
#
loop_
_entity_poly.entity_id
_entity_poly.type
_entity_poly.pdbx_seq_one_letter_code
_entity_poly.pdbx_strand_id
1 'polypeptide(L)'
;GQITNRYIKGEERSFTIIAYPIPEIGEDFPEIFREIVKINTLDYKKYQKIQQTIIDTLDTCEWVEIKGKGENETDLLIHLHALTDAKTQTNFENCVADVNIPLGEVFTSPVLAGTGGMLHVSKVYLNGLQFCDLKLVFDCGQVIDYSCSNFETEEENRKYIEDNILFHHPKLAMGEFAIGTNTT
;
A
#
# COMPACT_ATOMS: atom_id res chain seq x y z
N GLY A 1 -8.68 -5.54 21.29
CA GLY A 1 -9.73 -4.54 21.11
C GLY A 1 -10.71 -4.42 22.26
N GLN A 2 -11.50 -5.47 22.63
CA GLN A 2 -12.58 -5.33 23.65
C GLN A 2 -12.07 -4.96 25.05
N ILE A 3 -10.96 -5.56 25.49
CA ILE A 3 -10.38 -5.22 26.82
C ILE A 3 -9.89 -3.78 26.83
N THR A 4 -9.16 -3.36 25.79
CA THR A 4 -8.66 -1.98 25.70
C THR A 4 -9.80 -0.97 25.71
N ASN A 5 -10.84 -1.17 24.90
CA ASN A 5 -11.98 -0.26 24.80
C ASN A 5 -12.82 -0.19 26.09
N ARG A 6 -12.73 -1.21 26.96
CA ARG A 6 -13.39 -1.19 28.27
C ARG A 6 -12.73 -0.23 29.26
N TYR A 7 -11.40 -0.07 29.18
CA TYR A 7 -10.62 0.72 30.15
C TYR A 7 -10.09 2.03 29.59
N ILE A 8 -9.96 2.12 28.28
CA ILE A 8 -9.46 3.31 27.58
C ILE A 8 -10.44 3.64 26.46
N LYS A 9 -11.17 4.73 26.60
CA LYS A 9 -12.11 5.18 25.58
C LYS A 9 -11.35 5.65 24.34
N GLY A 10 -11.86 5.29 23.15
CA GLY A 10 -11.22 5.64 21.88
C GLY A 10 -11.01 7.15 21.71
N GLU A 11 -11.99 7.94 22.12
CA GLU A 11 -11.98 9.41 22.07
C GLU A 11 -10.97 10.09 23.02
N GLU A 12 -10.48 9.36 24.03
CA GLU A 12 -9.51 9.86 25.02
C GLU A 12 -8.06 9.47 24.71
N ARG A 13 -7.81 8.80 23.57
CA ARG A 13 -6.48 8.31 23.18
C ARG A 13 -6.11 8.74 21.78
N SER A 14 -4.83 8.98 21.58
CA SER A 14 -4.20 9.09 20.28
C SER A 14 -2.97 8.17 20.22
N PHE A 15 -2.51 7.87 19.02
CA PHE A 15 -1.25 7.15 18.79
C PHE A 15 -0.60 7.64 17.51
N THR A 16 0.71 7.45 17.43
CA THR A 16 1.48 7.71 16.21
C THR A 16 2.38 6.52 15.97
N ILE A 17 2.48 6.11 14.72
CA ILE A 17 3.40 5.07 14.24
C ILE A 17 4.55 5.78 13.55
N ILE A 18 5.79 5.49 13.97
CA ILE A 18 6.98 6.10 13.41
C ILE A 18 8.01 5.04 13.04
N ALA A 19 8.61 5.18 11.85
CA ALA A 19 9.79 4.41 11.50
C ALA A 19 10.99 4.91 12.34
N TYR A 20 11.49 4.03 13.19
CA TYR A 20 12.59 4.37 14.11
C TYR A 20 13.58 3.20 14.21
N PRO A 21 14.70 3.26 13.50
CA PRO A 21 15.73 2.22 13.57
C PRO A 21 16.44 2.24 14.91
N ILE A 22 16.90 1.06 15.34
CA ILE A 22 17.66 0.85 16.58
C ILE A 22 19.06 0.32 16.27
N PRO A 23 20.06 0.48 17.17
CA PRO A 23 21.45 0.07 16.92
C PRO A 23 21.63 -1.40 16.56
N GLU A 24 20.71 -2.27 16.99
CA GLU A 24 20.72 -3.70 16.73
C GLU A 24 20.52 -4.05 15.25
N ILE A 25 20.16 -3.06 14.39
CA ILE A 25 20.05 -3.26 12.94
C ILE A 25 21.41 -3.58 12.29
N GLY A 26 22.52 -3.20 12.93
CA GLY A 26 23.88 -3.52 12.51
C GLY A 26 24.80 -2.32 12.36
N GLU A 27 25.94 -2.54 11.72
CA GLU A 27 27.02 -1.52 11.58
C GLU A 27 26.56 -0.27 10.79
N ASP A 28 25.62 -0.44 9.87
CA ASP A 28 25.07 0.65 9.03
C ASP A 28 24.04 1.52 9.79
N PHE A 29 23.76 1.22 11.07
CA PHE A 29 22.80 1.97 11.88
C PHE A 29 22.95 3.50 11.79
N PRO A 30 24.16 4.10 11.88
CA PRO A 30 24.30 5.56 11.86
C PRO A 30 23.85 6.19 10.54
N GLU A 31 24.05 5.48 9.41
CA GLU A 31 23.62 5.93 8.10
C GLU A 31 22.11 5.74 7.93
N ILE A 32 21.59 4.57 8.23
CA ILE A 32 20.17 4.25 8.19
C ILE A 32 19.38 5.23 9.08
N PHE A 33 19.85 5.48 10.30
CA PHE A 33 19.20 6.42 11.23
C PHE A 33 19.11 7.83 10.63
N ARG A 34 20.20 8.31 10.01
CA ARG A 34 20.23 9.63 9.38
C ARG A 34 19.25 9.76 8.23
N GLU A 35 19.19 8.74 7.36
CA GLU A 35 18.25 8.73 6.23
C GLU A 35 16.79 8.64 6.71
N ILE A 36 16.49 7.80 7.70
CA ILE A 36 15.16 7.72 8.30
C ILE A 36 14.73 9.05 8.94
N VAL A 37 15.63 9.75 9.62
CA VAL A 37 15.34 11.09 10.18
C VAL A 37 14.99 12.09 9.06
N LYS A 38 15.72 12.08 7.95
CA LYS A 38 15.38 12.94 6.79
C LYS A 38 13.99 12.65 6.26
N ILE A 39 13.66 11.37 6.08
CA ILE A 39 12.34 10.94 5.59
C ILE A 39 11.24 11.33 6.57
N ASN A 40 11.47 11.17 7.87
CA ASN A 40 10.50 11.48 8.91
C ASN A 40 10.28 13.00 9.11
N THR A 41 11.18 13.85 8.63
CA THR A 41 11.16 15.30 8.84
C THR A 41 10.85 16.11 7.57
N LEU A 42 10.20 15.50 6.59
CA LEU A 42 9.77 16.18 5.38
C LEU A 42 8.75 17.31 5.67
N ASP A 43 8.72 18.33 4.82
CA ASP A 43 7.75 19.42 4.91
C ASP A 43 6.33 18.91 4.61
N TYR A 44 5.61 18.51 5.65
CA TYR A 44 4.26 17.95 5.52
C TYR A 44 3.27 18.91 4.87
N LYS A 45 3.41 20.24 5.04
CA LYS A 45 2.52 21.22 4.40
C LYS A 45 2.71 21.29 2.89
N LYS A 46 3.95 21.10 2.44
CA LYS A 46 4.26 21.01 1.01
C LYS A 46 3.69 19.73 0.42
N TYR A 47 3.93 18.60 1.07
CA TYR A 47 3.42 17.30 0.62
C TYR A 47 1.89 17.25 0.64
N GLN A 48 1.24 17.78 1.66
CA GLN A 48 -0.21 17.87 1.73
C GLN A 48 -0.82 18.56 0.49
N LYS A 49 -0.19 19.63 0.02
CA LYS A 49 -0.64 20.35 -1.19
C LYS A 49 -0.43 19.54 -2.46
N ILE A 50 0.72 18.87 -2.59
CA ILE A 50 1.03 18.00 -3.73
C ILE A 50 0.02 16.85 -3.78
N GLN A 51 -0.17 16.18 -2.67
CA GLN A 51 -1.10 15.06 -2.53
C GLN A 51 -2.54 15.50 -2.80
N GLN A 52 -2.95 16.68 -2.31
CA GLN A 52 -4.28 17.22 -2.60
C GLN A 52 -4.51 17.45 -4.09
N THR A 53 -3.49 17.92 -4.83
CA THR A 53 -3.61 18.06 -6.29
C THR A 53 -3.81 16.74 -7.00
N ILE A 54 -3.18 15.65 -6.50
CA ILE A 54 -3.39 14.30 -7.00
C ILE A 54 -4.82 13.84 -6.70
N ILE A 55 -5.27 14.02 -5.46
CA ILE A 55 -6.63 13.67 -5.03
C ILE A 55 -7.68 14.41 -5.86
N ASP A 56 -7.55 15.73 -6.01
CA ASP A 56 -8.49 16.56 -6.78
C ASP A 56 -8.64 16.06 -8.24
N THR A 57 -7.56 15.48 -8.79
CA THR A 57 -7.59 14.84 -10.12
C THR A 57 -8.27 13.50 -10.08
N LEU A 58 -7.91 12.63 -9.14
CA LEU A 58 -8.43 11.27 -9.01
C LEU A 58 -9.93 11.25 -8.67
N ASP A 59 -10.41 12.21 -7.88
CA ASP A 59 -11.81 12.34 -7.51
C ASP A 59 -12.72 12.68 -8.70
N THR A 60 -12.15 13.07 -9.84
CA THR A 60 -12.89 13.25 -11.11
C THR A 60 -12.95 11.98 -11.96
N CYS A 61 -12.29 10.90 -11.54
CA CYS A 61 -12.16 9.67 -12.32
C CYS A 61 -13.09 8.57 -11.81
N GLU A 62 -13.54 7.70 -12.72
CA GLU A 62 -14.26 6.47 -12.37
C GLU A 62 -13.32 5.27 -12.19
N TRP A 63 -12.15 5.34 -12.82
CA TRP A 63 -11.11 4.30 -12.72
C TRP A 63 -9.70 4.88 -12.89
N VAL A 64 -8.73 4.09 -12.42
CA VAL A 64 -7.30 4.33 -12.65
C VAL A 64 -6.71 3.13 -13.37
N GLU A 65 -6.04 3.36 -14.47
CA GLU A 65 -5.30 2.35 -15.20
C GLU A 65 -3.81 2.43 -14.82
N ILE A 66 -3.23 1.29 -14.42
CA ILE A 66 -1.84 1.17 -14.01
C ILE A 66 -1.13 0.28 -15.03
N LYS A 67 -0.16 0.85 -15.73
CA LYS A 67 0.69 0.13 -16.69
C LYS A 67 2.13 0.04 -16.18
N GLY A 68 2.69 -1.14 -16.20
CA GLY A 68 4.11 -1.35 -15.95
C GLY A 68 4.98 -0.67 -17.01
N LYS A 69 6.25 -0.47 -16.67
CA LYS A 69 7.26 0.11 -17.56
C LYS A 69 8.46 -0.82 -17.67
N GLY A 70 9.02 -0.93 -18.89
CA GLY A 70 10.14 -1.81 -19.16
C GLY A 70 9.74 -3.29 -19.05
N GLU A 71 10.39 -4.02 -18.17
CA GLU A 71 10.11 -5.45 -17.92
C GLU A 71 8.96 -5.68 -16.93
N ASN A 72 8.40 -4.62 -16.33
CA ASN A 72 7.26 -4.74 -15.44
C ASN A 72 5.98 -4.97 -16.25
N GLU A 73 5.32 -6.09 -16.02
CA GLU A 73 4.15 -6.56 -16.78
C GLU A 73 2.81 -6.11 -16.14
N THR A 74 2.82 -5.19 -15.18
CA THR A 74 1.58 -4.70 -14.56
C THR A 74 0.65 -4.13 -15.61
N ASP A 75 -0.58 -4.62 -15.60
CA ASP A 75 -1.72 -4.12 -16.38
C ASP A 75 -2.97 -4.26 -15.51
N LEU A 76 -3.28 -3.22 -14.74
CA LEU A 76 -4.25 -3.28 -13.67
C LEU A 76 -5.22 -2.10 -13.78
N LEU A 77 -6.50 -2.39 -13.73
CA LEU A 77 -7.59 -1.42 -13.67
C LEU A 77 -8.15 -1.37 -12.26
N ILE A 78 -8.14 -0.20 -11.66
CA ILE A 78 -8.73 0.08 -10.35
C ILE A 78 -10.01 0.87 -10.54
N HIS A 79 -11.14 0.33 -10.09
CA HIS A 79 -12.41 1.01 -10.13
C HIS A 79 -12.62 1.83 -8.85
N LEU A 80 -13.01 3.09 -8.99
CA LEU A 80 -13.21 4.04 -7.90
C LEU A 80 -14.70 4.18 -7.56
N HIS A 81 -14.99 4.59 -6.32
CA HIS A 81 -16.35 4.93 -5.92
C HIS A 81 -16.79 6.22 -6.62
N ALA A 82 -18.02 6.22 -7.16
CA ALA A 82 -18.60 7.41 -7.74
C ALA A 82 -18.88 8.47 -6.66
N LEU A 83 -18.38 9.70 -6.86
CA LEU A 83 -18.74 10.85 -6.03
C LEU A 83 -19.98 11.55 -6.58
N THR A 84 -20.88 11.93 -5.72
CA THR A 84 -22.04 12.74 -6.10
C THR A 84 -21.70 14.22 -6.22
N ASP A 85 -20.70 14.68 -5.46
CA ASP A 85 -20.15 16.03 -5.49
C ASP A 85 -18.67 16.04 -5.11
N ALA A 86 -17.78 16.02 -6.08
CA ALA A 86 -16.33 16.07 -5.88
C ALA A 86 -15.80 17.37 -5.23
N LYS A 87 -16.65 18.39 -5.03
CA LYS A 87 -16.24 19.61 -4.30
C LYS A 87 -16.34 19.46 -2.79
N THR A 88 -17.17 18.56 -2.33
CA THR A 88 -17.46 18.37 -0.90
C THR A 88 -17.15 16.96 -0.40
N GLN A 89 -16.85 16.05 -1.32
CA GLN A 89 -16.56 14.64 -1.05
C GLN A 89 -15.21 14.27 -1.66
N THR A 90 -14.55 13.30 -1.08
CA THR A 90 -13.36 12.66 -1.64
C THR A 90 -13.39 11.16 -1.39
N ASN A 91 -12.80 10.40 -2.30
CA ASN A 91 -12.55 8.97 -2.11
C ASN A 91 -11.21 8.70 -1.45
N PHE A 92 -10.32 9.68 -1.41
CA PHE A 92 -8.93 9.48 -1.04
C PHE A 92 -8.59 10.14 0.30
N GLU A 93 -7.78 9.43 1.07
CA GLU A 93 -7.08 10.01 2.22
C GLU A 93 -5.79 10.69 1.78
N ASN A 94 -5.59 11.91 2.27
CA ASN A 94 -4.35 12.65 2.12
C ASN A 94 -3.44 12.33 3.31
N CYS A 95 -2.63 11.28 3.19
CA CYS A 95 -1.80 10.79 4.30
C CYS A 95 -0.62 11.73 4.56
N VAL A 96 -0.80 12.58 5.55
CA VAL A 96 0.23 13.44 6.10
C VAL A 96 0.74 12.89 7.43
N ALA A 97 1.80 13.49 7.99
CA ALA A 97 2.44 13.02 9.24
C ALA A 97 1.56 13.33 10.47
N ASP A 98 0.41 12.67 10.58
CA ASP A 98 -0.52 12.77 11.71
C ASP A 98 -0.57 11.47 12.51
N VAL A 99 -0.89 10.34 11.88
CA VAL A 99 -0.88 9.00 12.49
C VAL A 99 0.38 8.23 12.13
N ASN A 100 0.76 8.23 10.85
CA ASN A 100 1.91 7.52 10.33
C ASN A 100 3.04 8.49 9.99
N ILE A 101 4.26 8.19 10.43
CA ILE A 101 5.48 8.90 10.08
C ILE A 101 6.46 7.87 9.51
N PRO A 102 6.98 8.06 8.29
CA PRO A 102 6.88 9.26 7.43
C PRO A 102 5.53 9.42 6.74
N LEU A 103 5.26 10.63 6.29
CA LEU A 103 4.17 10.96 5.39
C LEU A 103 4.48 10.47 3.97
N GLY A 104 3.49 10.45 3.11
CA GLY A 104 3.76 10.47 1.69
C GLY A 104 2.98 9.50 0.83
N GLU A 105 1.67 9.43 1.01
CA GLU A 105 0.79 8.72 0.11
C GLU A 105 -0.61 9.35 0.03
N VAL A 106 -1.30 9.05 -1.05
CA VAL A 106 -2.75 9.19 -1.17
C VAL A 106 -3.33 7.80 -1.41
N PHE A 107 -4.36 7.42 -0.66
CA PHE A 107 -4.89 6.07 -0.74
C PHE A 107 -6.42 6.02 -0.65
N THR A 108 -6.98 4.93 -1.15
CA THR A 108 -8.42 4.63 -1.09
C THR A 108 -8.65 3.12 -1.05
N SER A 109 -9.82 2.71 -0.58
CA SER A 109 -10.31 1.35 -0.82
C SER A 109 -11.02 1.31 -2.17
N PRO A 110 -10.59 0.44 -3.12
CA PRO A 110 -11.21 0.38 -4.44
C PRO A 110 -12.60 -0.27 -4.42
N VAL A 111 -13.40 0.01 -5.42
CA VAL A 111 -14.60 -0.78 -5.73
C VAL A 111 -14.14 -2.12 -6.30
N LEU A 112 -14.46 -3.22 -5.63
CA LEU A 112 -14.01 -4.54 -6.07
C LEU A 112 -14.59 -4.92 -7.43
N ALA A 113 -15.90 -4.68 -7.65
CA ALA A 113 -16.54 -4.90 -8.94
C ALA A 113 -15.93 -3.98 -10.01
N GLY A 114 -15.40 -4.55 -11.07
CA GLY A 114 -14.72 -3.82 -12.15
C GLY A 114 -13.22 -3.62 -11.93
N THR A 115 -12.69 -3.82 -10.71
CA THR A 115 -11.25 -3.85 -10.46
C THR A 115 -10.68 -5.19 -10.91
N GLY A 116 -9.65 -5.18 -11.75
CA GLY A 116 -9.06 -6.41 -12.28
C GLY A 116 -7.83 -6.18 -13.14
N GLY A 117 -7.16 -7.27 -13.50
CA GLY A 117 -5.92 -7.27 -14.25
C GLY A 117 -4.77 -7.89 -13.48
N MET A 118 -3.55 -7.59 -13.85
CA MET A 118 -2.36 -8.19 -13.28
C MET A 118 -1.45 -7.14 -12.61
N LEU A 119 -1.06 -7.43 -11.38
CA LEU A 119 0.01 -6.74 -10.68
C LEU A 119 1.30 -7.58 -10.79
N HIS A 120 2.37 -6.99 -11.27
CA HIS A 120 3.71 -7.59 -11.30
C HIS A 120 4.68 -6.76 -10.47
N VAL A 121 5.39 -7.42 -9.56
CA VAL A 121 6.44 -6.81 -8.73
C VAL A 121 7.70 -7.63 -8.83
N SER A 122 8.77 -7.06 -9.40
CA SER A 122 10.04 -7.77 -9.63
C SER A 122 10.68 -8.25 -8.32
N LYS A 123 10.58 -7.45 -7.25
CA LYS A 123 11.06 -7.80 -5.91
C LYS A 123 10.30 -7.02 -4.84
N VAL A 124 9.80 -7.72 -3.83
CA VAL A 124 9.14 -7.11 -2.67
C VAL A 124 9.42 -7.92 -1.40
N TYR A 125 9.43 -7.23 -0.27
CA TYR A 125 9.54 -7.85 1.06
C TYR A 125 8.22 -7.68 1.80
N LEU A 126 7.61 -8.81 2.18
CA LEU A 126 6.37 -8.86 2.95
C LEU A 126 6.63 -9.67 4.23
N ASN A 127 6.41 -9.05 5.39
CA ASN A 127 6.66 -9.69 6.70
C ASN A 127 8.08 -10.29 6.84
N GLY A 128 9.10 -9.63 6.28
CA GLY A 128 10.48 -10.10 6.30
C GLY A 128 10.81 -11.20 5.28
N LEU A 129 9.84 -11.65 4.49
CA LEU A 129 10.02 -12.64 3.42
C LEU A 129 10.17 -11.92 2.07
N GLN A 130 11.16 -12.35 1.28
CA GLN A 130 11.36 -11.82 -0.06
C GLN A 130 10.53 -12.59 -1.08
N PHE A 131 9.86 -11.85 -1.97
CA PHE A 131 9.20 -12.38 -3.16
C PHE A 131 9.90 -11.84 -4.41
N CYS A 132 10.20 -12.72 -5.34
CA CYS A 132 10.81 -12.40 -6.64
C CYS A 132 9.80 -12.65 -7.75
N ASP A 133 9.70 -11.71 -8.71
CA ASP A 133 8.75 -11.77 -9.84
C ASP A 133 7.33 -12.13 -9.40
N LEU A 134 6.87 -11.51 -8.32
CA LEU A 134 5.53 -11.75 -7.81
C LEU A 134 4.49 -11.23 -8.79
N LYS A 135 3.62 -12.10 -9.27
CA LYS A 135 2.47 -11.75 -10.09
C LYS A 135 1.19 -12.15 -9.37
N LEU A 136 0.25 -11.22 -9.28
CA LEU A 136 -1.08 -11.45 -8.75
C LEU A 136 -2.10 -11.04 -9.82
N VAL A 137 -2.99 -11.95 -10.18
CA VAL A 137 -4.08 -11.69 -11.13
C VAL A 137 -5.36 -11.47 -10.36
N PHE A 138 -6.04 -10.37 -10.67
CA PHE A 138 -7.29 -9.97 -10.04
C PHE A 138 -8.46 -10.06 -11.01
N ASP A 139 -9.59 -10.54 -10.50
CA ASP A 139 -10.90 -10.42 -11.13
C ASP A 139 -11.93 -9.99 -10.10
N CYS A 140 -12.71 -8.98 -10.42
CA CYS A 140 -13.65 -8.35 -9.47
C CYS A 140 -12.98 -8.04 -8.12
N GLY A 141 -11.75 -7.51 -8.17
CA GLY A 141 -10.95 -7.15 -7.00
C GLY A 141 -10.48 -8.34 -6.14
N GLN A 142 -10.68 -9.59 -6.58
CA GLN A 142 -10.22 -10.78 -5.87
C GLN A 142 -9.02 -11.39 -6.58
N VAL A 143 -8.04 -11.87 -5.83
CA VAL A 143 -6.93 -12.66 -6.39
C VAL A 143 -7.49 -13.99 -6.89
N ILE A 144 -7.29 -14.26 -8.19
CA ILE A 144 -7.76 -15.49 -8.85
C ILE A 144 -6.61 -16.36 -9.35
N ASP A 145 -5.43 -15.78 -9.56
CA ASP A 145 -4.22 -16.52 -9.91
C ASP A 145 -2.97 -15.77 -9.42
N TYR A 146 -1.88 -16.51 -9.25
CA TYR A 146 -0.63 -15.97 -8.69
C TYR A 146 0.56 -16.83 -9.05
N SER A 147 1.75 -16.19 -9.14
CA SER A 147 3.04 -16.85 -9.33
C SER A 147 4.18 -16.03 -8.73
N CYS A 148 5.30 -16.66 -8.47
CA CYS A 148 6.58 -16.02 -8.17
C CYS A 148 7.73 -16.90 -8.66
N SER A 149 8.97 -16.41 -8.53
CA SER A 149 10.19 -17.12 -8.97
C SER A 149 11.20 -17.34 -7.83
N ASN A 150 10.71 -17.63 -6.62
CA ASN A 150 11.57 -17.88 -5.46
C ASN A 150 12.21 -19.26 -5.45
N PHE A 151 11.55 -20.26 -6.05
CA PHE A 151 11.93 -21.68 -6.04
C PHE A 151 11.97 -22.26 -7.45
N GLU A 152 12.54 -23.45 -7.60
CA GLU A 152 12.68 -24.11 -8.90
C GLU A 152 11.36 -24.64 -9.46
N THR A 153 10.42 -25.03 -8.58
CA THR A 153 9.15 -25.60 -9.01
C THR A 153 7.98 -24.64 -8.84
N GLU A 154 7.01 -24.73 -9.74
CA GLU A 154 5.78 -23.95 -9.65
C GLU A 154 4.98 -24.28 -8.38
N GLU A 155 4.97 -25.55 -7.96
CA GLU A 155 4.26 -26.00 -6.76
C GLU A 155 4.81 -25.31 -5.50
N GLU A 156 6.13 -25.24 -5.35
CA GLU A 156 6.77 -24.56 -4.21
C GLU A 156 6.50 -23.05 -4.23
N ASN A 157 6.56 -22.42 -5.41
CA ASN A 157 6.26 -21.00 -5.58
C ASN A 157 4.81 -20.68 -5.22
N ARG A 158 3.86 -21.47 -5.71
CA ARG A 158 2.43 -21.30 -5.38
C ARG A 158 2.18 -21.50 -3.88
N LYS A 159 2.72 -22.56 -3.30
CA LYS A 159 2.62 -22.83 -1.87
C LYS A 159 3.19 -21.66 -1.04
N TYR A 160 4.30 -21.09 -1.46
CA TYR A 160 4.91 -19.95 -0.76
C TYR A 160 3.99 -18.72 -0.72
N ILE A 161 3.26 -18.45 -1.80
CA ILE A 161 2.27 -17.37 -1.87
C ILE A 161 1.05 -17.73 -1.01
N GLU A 162 0.55 -18.96 -1.09
CA GLU A 162 -0.60 -19.42 -0.31
C GLU A 162 -0.37 -19.30 1.19
N ASP A 163 0.81 -19.71 1.66
CA ASP A 163 1.16 -19.70 3.08
C ASP A 163 1.38 -18.27 3.60
N ASN A 164 1.92 -17.34 2.78
CA ASN A 164 2.48 -16.07 3.28
C ASN A 164 1.77 -14.81 2.75
N ILE A 165 0.96 -14.92 1.71
CA ILE A 165 0.15 -13.80 1.18
C ILE A 165 -1.34 -14.12 1.35
N LEU A 166 -1.77 -15.28 0.88
CA LEU A 166 -3.19 -15.66 0.95
C LEU A 166 -3.60 -16.16 2.34
N PHE A 167 -2.64 -16.62 3.16
CA PHE A 167 -2.89 -17.22 4.49
C PHE A 167 -3.96 -18.31 4.42
N HIS A 168 -3.91 -19.15 3.36
CA HIS A 168 -4.87 -20.21 3.04
C HIS A 168 -6.32 -19.73 2.82
N HIS A 169 -6.55 -18.43 2.65
CA HIS A 169 -7.85 -17.95 2.23
C HIS A 169 -8.09 -18.31 0.74
N PRO A 170 -9.26 -18.86 0.41
CA PRO A 170 -9.56 -19.22 -0.99
C PRO A 170 -9.68 -18.02 -1.91
N LYS A 171 -9.91 -16.84 -1.34
CA LYS A 171 -9.97 -15.55 -2.03
C LYS A 171 -9.40 -14.47 -1.13
N LEU A 172 -8.61 -13.59 -1.70
CA LEU A 172 -8.08 -12.40 -1.05
C LEU A 172 -8.51 -11.17 -1.86
N ALA A 173 -9.25 -10.27 -1.21
CA ALA A 173 -9.68 -9.04 -1.84
C ALA A 173 -8.58 -7.99 -1.83
N MET A 174 -8.54 -7.12 -2.86
CA MET A 174 -7.75 -5.91 -2.84
C MET A 174 -8.29 -4.98 -1.74
N GLY A 175 -7.47 -4.68 -0.76
CA GLY A 175 -7.87 -3.84 0.38
C GLY A 175 -7.67 -2.36 0.12
N GLU A 176 -6.62 -2.03 -0.63
CA GLU A 176 -6.18 -0.64 -0.79
C GLU A 176 -5.54 -0.43 -2.17
N PHE A 177 -5.76 0.77 -2.70
CA PHE A 177 -4.99 1.36 -3.78
C PHE A 177 -4.34 2.64 -3.26
N ALA A 178 -3.01 2.72 -3.34
CA ALA A 178 -2.24 3.87 -2.87
C ALA A 178 -1.24 4.36 -3.92
N ILE A 179 -0.99 5.67 -3.92
CA ILE A 179 0.07 6.32 -4.68
C ILE A 179 1.07 6.93 -3.70
N GLY A 180 2.25 6.33 -3.61
CA GLY A 180 3.35 6.88 -2.83
C GLY A 180 3.90 8.16 -3.45
N THR A 181 4.08 9.19 -2.63
CA THR A 181 4.58 10.51 -3.05
C THR A 181 5.94 10.83 -2.44
N ASN A 182 6.38 10.06 -1.45
CA ASN A 182 7.70 10.20 -0.85
C ASN A 182 8.74 9.53 -1.75
N THR A 183 9.63 10.33 -2.34
CA THR A 183 10.68 9.87 -3.26
C THR A 183 12.09 9.97 -2.67
N THR A 184 12.19 10.16 -1.36
CA THR A 184 13.47 10.29 -0.63
C THR A 184 14.05 8.93 -0.29
#